data_9b8e3f4c9ea62fcef5d7526d1d0d960a
#
_entry.id   9b8e3f4c9ea62fcef5d7526d1d0d960a
#
_cell.length_a   1.000
_cell.length_b   1.000
_cell.length_c   1.000
_cell.angle_alpha   90.00
_cell.angle_beta   90.00
_cell.angle_gamma   90.00
#
_symmetry.space_group_name_H-M   'P 1'
#
loop_
_entity.id
_entity.type
_entity.pdbx_description
1 polymer ?
#
loop_
_entity_poly.entity_id
_entity_poly.type
_entity_poly.pdbx_seq_one_letter_code
_entity_poly.pdbx_strand_id
1 'polypeptide(L)'
;GMVFVKELYVPGKLVNLVEEVDADAPADAMAGIGHTRWATHGRPTVANAHPHTSPDGRFALVHNGIIENADVLRAALVADGETFASETDTEVVVHLLARAYDEVEAASYTGGVAGLTGADEEVARRLVVAMRAVTAQLHGTFTLLVVSTESPNVIVAARRSSPLVIGLGEGENFLGSDVLAF
;
A
#
# COMPACT_ATOMS: atom_id res chain seq x y z
N GLY A 1 -9.95 -1.07 15.01
CA GLY A 1 -10.28 -0.42 13.72
C GLY A 1 -9.02 0.07 13.05
N MET A 2 -9.08 0.31 11.75
CA MET A 2 -7.95 0.84 10.98
C MET A 2 -8.25 2.31 10.64
N VAL A 3 -7.30 3.19 10.94
CA VAL A 3 -7.38 4.61 10.58
C VAL A 3 -6.25 4.89 9.58
N PHE A 4 -6.60 5.54 8.47
CA PHE A 4 -5.62 5.99 7.50
C PHE A 4 -5.32 7.46 7.74
N VAL A 5 -4.16 7.75 8.33
CA VAL A 5 -3.68 9.13 8.49
C VAL A 5 -2.87 9.48 7.26
N LYS A 6 -3.28 10.55 6.59
CA LYS A 6 -2.62 11.06 5.38
C LYS A 6 -2.01 12.42 5.66
N GLU A 7 -0.69 12.49 5.65
CA GLU A 7 0.04 13.69 6.00
C GLU A 7 0.85 14.31 4.88
N LEU A 8 1.00 15.64 4.98
CA LEU A 8 1.88 16.40 4.13
C LEU A 8 3.33 16.25 4.64
N TYR A 9 4.21 15.77 3.75
CA TYR A 9 5.64 15.71 4.02
C TYR A 9 6.26 17.08 4.31
N VAL A 10 6.83 17.25 5.50
CA VAL A 10 7.78 18.31 5.82
C VAL A 10 9.18 17.70 5.76
N PRO A 11 10.08 18.16 4.88
CA PRO A 11 11.42 17.57 4.75
C PRO A 11 12.12 17.43 6.09
N GLY A 12 12.51 16.19 6.43
CA GLY A 12 13.49 15.90 7.44
C GLY A 12 13.01 15.45 8.82
N LYS A 13 11.73 15.17 9.07
CA LYS A 13 11.32 14.76 10.42
C LYS A 13 10.27 13.64 10.44
N LEU A 14 10.73 12.40 10.60
CA LEU A 14 9.92 11.26 11.08
C LEU A 14 9.18 11.57 12.41
N VAL A 15 9.71 12.48 13.22
CA VAL A 15 9.13 12.88 14.51
C VAL A 15 7.71 13.45 14.36
N ASN A 16 7.42 14.19 13.30
CA ASN A 16 6.09 14.76 13.08
C ASN A 16 5.05 13.68 12.70
N LEU A 17 5.46 12.64 11.97
CA LEU A 17 4.61 11.49 11.68
C LEU A 17 4.27 10.69 12.94
N VAL A 18 5.20 10.55 13.87
CA VAL A 18 4.99 9.84 15.13
C VAL A 18 4.04 10.61 16.03
N GLU A 19 4.20 11.94 16.15
CA GLU A 19 3.36 12.79 17.01
C GLU A 19 1.88 12.82 16.54
N GLU A 20 1.62 12.75 15.23
CA GLU A 20 0.23 12.73 14.71
C GLU A 20 -0.38 11.34 14.72
N VAL A 21 0.42 10.29 14.47
CA VAL A 21 -0.05 8.92 14.64
C VAL A 21 -0.43 8.64 16.10
N ASP A 22 0.33 9.14 17.07
CA ASP A 22 0.02 8.99 18.49
C ASP A 22 -1.28 9.74 18.91
N ALA A 23 -1.67 10.80 18.21
CA ALA A 23 -2.89 11.55 18.49
C ALA A 23 -4.16 10.86 17.97
N ASP A 24 -4.08 10.18 16.81
CA ASP A 24 -5.24 9.64 16.08
C ASP A 24 -5.24 8.11 15.95
N ALA A 25 -4.15 7.42 16.31
CA ALA A 25 -4.09 5.98 16.22
C ALA A 25 -5.04 5.30 17.20
N PRO A 26 -5.85 4.33 16.75
CA PRO A 26 -6.64 3.51 17.67
C PRO A 26 -5.71 2.75 18.64
N ALA A 27 -6.05 2.75 19.93
CA ALA A 27 -5.25 2.06 20.96
C ALA A 27 -5.13 0.53 20.73
N ASP A 28 -5.96 -0.03 19.83
CA ASP A 28 -6.01 -1.43 19.43
C ASP A 28 -5.47 -1.66 18.00
N ALA A 29 -4.75 -0.70 17.43
CA ALA A 29 -4.14 -0.86 16.10
C ALA A 29 -3.08 -1.97 16.10
N MET A 30 -3.24 -2.94 15.18
CA MET A 30 -2.35 -4.11 15.07
C MET A 30 -1.35 -3.99 13.93
N ALA A 31 -1.60 -3.11 12.95
CA ALA A 31 -0.71 -2.84 11.84
C ALA A 31 -0.79 -1.38 11.43
N GLY A 32 0.29 -0.88 10.84
CA GLY A 32 0.37 0.47 10.29
C GLY A 32 1.32 0.54 9.11
N ILE A 33 1.06 1.45 8.19
CA ILE A 33 1.98 1.80 7.11
C ILE A 33 2.22 3.31 7.13
N GLY A 34 3.44 3.71 6.86
CA GLY A 34 3.83 5.11 6.82
C GLY A 34 4.81 5.39 5.68
N HIS A 35 4.88 6.65 5.26
CA HIS A 35 5.73 7.04 4.16
C HIS A 35 6.17 8.51 4.28
N THR A 36 7.46 8.77 4.18
CA THR A 36 8.03 10.12 4.27
C THR A 36 8.09 10.87 2.94
N ARG A 37 7.56 10.33 1.90
CA ARG A 37 7.49 10.81 0.52
C ARG A 37 8.67 11.66 0.02
N TRP A 38 9.36 11.19 -1.01
CA TRP A 38 10.19 12.01 -1.90
C TRP A 38 9.37 12.30 -3.17
N ALA A 39 9.03 13.56 -3.42
CA ALA A 39 8.13 13.92 -4.53
C ALA A 39 8.78 13.64 -5.89
N THR A 40 8.34 12.58 -6.57
CA THR A 40 8.72 12.26 -7.96
C THR A 40 7.63 12.64 -8.96
N HIS A 41 6.35 12.46 -8.59
CA HIS A 41 5.17 12.81 -9.38
C HIS A 41 4.20 13.67 -8.55
N GLY A 42 3.73 14.77 -9.13
CA GLY A 42 2.82 15.72 -8.47
C GLY A 42 3.49 16.60 -7.41
N ARG A 43 2.86 17.74 -7.11
CA ARG A 43 3.35 18.71 -6.13
C ARG A 43 3.26 18.13 -4.70
N PRO A 44 4.04 18.66 -3.72
CA PRO A 44 3.91 18.30 -2.32
C PRO A 44 2.61 18.88 -1.74
N THR A 45 1.51 18.14 -1.92
CA THR A 45 0.19 18.44 -1.38
C THR A 45 -0.33 17.26 -0.58
N VAL A 46 -1.28 17.46 0.33
CA VAL A 46 -1.94 16.38 1.07
C VAL A 46 -2.56 15.36 0.13
N ALA A 47 -3.19 15.81 -0.97
CA ALA A 47 -3.77 14.90 -1.97
C ALA A 47 -2.73 13.93 -2.56
N ASN A 48 -1.50 14.41 -2.76
CA ASN A 48 -0.39 13.63 -3.32
C ASN A 48 0.45 12.91 -2.25
N ALA A 49 0.13 13.04 -0.96
CA ALA A 49 0.82 12.31 0.11
C ALA A 49 0.39 10.83 0.16
N HIS A 50 1.29 9.97 0.64
CA HIS A 50 0.98 8.57 0.93
C HIS A 50 0.46 8.44 2.38
N PRO A 51 -0.32 7.39 2.67
CA PRO A 51 -0.80 6.37 1.75
C PRO A 51 -1.88 6.87 0.80
N HIS A 52 -2.05 6.21 -0.35
CA HIS A 52 -3.21 6.35 -1.20
C HIS A 52 -4.24 5.26 -0.86
N THR A 53 -5.52 5.64 -0.81
CA THR A 53 -6.60 4.71 -0.51
C THR A 53 -7.37 4.33 -1.77
N SER A 54 -7.90 3.11 -1.81
CA SER A 54 -8.84 2.71 -2.86
C SER A 54 -10.13 3.55 -2.79
N PRO A 55 -10.88 3.69 -3.91
CA PRO A 55 -12.12 4.46 -3.94
C PRO A 55 -13.16 4.05 -2.90
N ASP A 56 -13.20 2.77 -2.56
CA ASP A 56 -14.09 2.18 -1.57
C ASP A 56 -13.52 2.19 -0.13
N GLY A 57 -12.29 2.66 0.05
CA GLY A 57 -11.62 2.75 1.35
C GLY A 57 -11.16 1.42 1.95
N ARG A 58 -11.26 0.30 1.21
CA ARG A 58 -10.82 -1.02 1.70
C ARG A 58 -9.31 -1.16 1.83
N PHE A 59 -8.55 -0.51 0.97
CA PHE A 59 -7.10 -0.65 0.87
C PHE A 59 -6.40 0.69 1.07
N ALA A 60 -5.26 0.66 1.74
CA ALA A 60 -4.29 1.76 1.73
C ALA A 60 -2.92 1.24 1.27
N LEU A 61 -2.26 2.01 0.41
CA LEU A 61 -1.03 1.62 -0.27
C LEU A 61 0.01 2.72 -0.19
N VAL A 62 1.24 2.32 0.14
CA VAL A 62 2.44 3.15 0.02
C VAL A 62 3.36 2.60 -1.06
N HIS A 63 4.13 3.48 -1.69
CA HIS A 63 4.98 3.15 -2.83
C HIS A 63 6.30 3.91 -2.78
N ASN A 64 7.39 3.18 -2.99
CA ASN A 64 8.70 3.71 -3.33
C ASN A 64 9.05 3.29 -4.75
N GLY A 65 9.42 4.24 -5.58
CA GLY A 65 9.81 3.99 -6.98
C GLY A 65 9.05 4.85 -7.97
N ILE A 66 8.96 4.39 -9.21
CA ILE A 66 8.29 5.08 -10.31
C ILE A 66 7.55 4.03 -11.17
N ILE A 67 6.25 4.23 -11.38
CA ILE A 67 5.45 3.45 -12.32
C ILE A 67 5.42 4.19 -13.65
N GLU A 68 6.28 3.78 -14.56
CA GLU A 68 6.54 4.47 -15.84
C GLU A 68 5.32 4.51 -16.78
N ASN A 69 4.42 3.54 -16.67
CA ASN A 69 3.20 3.47 -17.48
C ASN A 69 1.95 3.94 -16.73
N ALA A 70 2.09 4.67 -15.62
CA ALA A 70 0.97 5.12 -14.82
C ALA A 70 -0.05 5.95 -15.61
N ASP A 71 0.40 6.85 -16.51
CA ASP A 71 -0.50 7.69 -17.31
C ASP A 71 -1.41 6.87 -18.23
N VAL A 72 -0.87 5.81 -18.84
CA VAL A 72 -1.64 4.90 -19.70
C VAL A 72 -2.69 4.14 -18.91
N LEU A 73 -2.29 3.62 -17.73
CA LEU A 73 -3.18 2.89 -16.82
C LEU A 73 -4.28 3.82 -16.26
N ARG A 74 -3.91 5.04 -15.87
CA ARG A 74 -4.84 6.07 -15.41
C ARG A 74 -5.87 6.40 -16.51
N ALA A 75 -5.43 6.61 -17.75
CA ALA A 75 -6.33 6.90 -18.84
C ALA A 75 -7.36 5.78 -19.08
N ALA A 76 -6.96 4.53 -18.96
CA ALA A 76 -7.86 3.38 -19.04
C ALA A 76 -8.89 3.37 -17.91
N LEU A 77 -8.46 3.58 -16.66
CA LEU A 77 -9.35 3.65 -15.50
C LEU A 77 -10.34 4.81 -15.59
N VAL A 78 -9.89 5.99 -16.07
CA VAL A 78 -10.78 7.14 -16.30
C VAL A 78 -11.80 6.83 -17.40
N ALA A 79 -11.41 6.14 -18.47
CA ALA A 79 -12.34 5.72 -19.52
C ALA A 79 -13.42 4.74 -18.98
N ASP A 80 -13.07 3.95 -17.96
CA ASP A 80 -14.01 3.06 -17.25
C ASP A 80 -14.85 3.81 -16.18
N GLY A 81 -14.68 5.13 -16.02
CA GLY A 81 -15.47 5.97 -15.12
C GLY A 81 -14.84 6.24 -13.75
N GLU A 82 -13.58 5.86 -13.53
CA GLU A 82 -12.89 6.15 -12.27
C GLU A 82 -12.46 7.61 -12.16
N THR A 83 -12.42 8.11 -10.93
CA THR A 83 -11.97 9.47 -10.62
C THR A 83 -10.78 9.43 -9.68
N PHE A 84 -9.85 10.36 -9.84
CA PHE A 84 -8.62 10.43 -9.07
C PHE A 84 -8.56 11.72 -8.25
N ALA A 85 -8.08 11.61 -7.00
CA ALA A 85 -7.89 12.73 -6.09
C ALA A 85 -6.48 13.32 -6.18
N SER A 86 -5.52 12.55 -6.70
CA SER A 86 -4.11 12.93 -6.78
C SER A 86 -3.54 12.84 -8.20
N GLU A 87 -2.33 13.40 -8.34
CA GLU A 87 -1.54 13.31 -9.57
C GLU A 87 -0.52 12.17 -9.54
N THR A 88 -0.52 11.35 -8.48
CA THR A 88 0.53 10.34 -8.27
C THR A 88 0.29 9.07 -9.07
N ASP A 89 1.36 8.43 -9.46
CA ASP A 89 1.36 7.08 -10.04
C ASP A 89 0.85 6.02 -9.03
N THR A 90 1.04 6.26 -7.76
CA THR A 90 0.64 5.36 -6.67
C THR A 90 -0.87 5.19 -6.54
N GLU A 91 -1.65 6.25 -6.73
CA GLU A 91 -3.12 6.17 -6.70
C GLU A 91 -3.65 5.24 -7.80
N VAL A 92 -3.01 5.25 -8.97
CA VAL A 92 -3.35 4.32 -10.07
C VAL A 92 -3.21 2.87 -9.62
N VAL A 93 -2.15 2.56 -8.86
CA VAL A 93 -1.90 1.19 -8.39
C VAL A 93 -2.96 0.72 -7.41
N VAL A 94 -3.39 1.56 -6.47
CA VAL A 94 -4.41 1.15 -5.48
C VAL A 94 -5.80 0.99 -6.11
N HIS A 95 -6.13 1.77 -7.16
CA HIS A 95 -7.34 1.58 -7.96
C HIS A 95 -7.33 0.23 -8.70
N LEU A 96 -6.22 -0.07 -9.39
CA LEU A 96 -6.04 -1.37 -10.05
C LEU A 96 -6.11 -2.53 -9.05
N LEU A 97 -5.55 -2.35 -7.85
CA LEU A 97 -5.58 -3.38 -6.81
C LEU A 97 -7.00 -3.66 -6.33
N ALA A 98 -7.82 -2.63 -6.09
CA ALA A 98 -9.21 -2.81 -5.67
C ALA A 98 -10.01 -3.58 -6.72
N ARG A 99 -9.87 -3.23 -8.00
CA ARG A 99 -10.52 -3.96 -9.11
C ARG A 99 -10.05 -5.40 -9.20
N ALA A 100 -8.74 -5.62 -9.20
CA ALA A 100 -8.18 -6.96 -9.27
C ALA A 100 -8.60 -7.83 -8.08
N TYR A 101 -8.71 -7.25 -6.89
CA TYR A 101 -9.16 -7.96 -5.70
C TYR A 101 -10.59 -8.47 -5.83
N ASP A 102 -11.48 -7.70 -6.47
CA ASP A 102 -12.88 -8.12 -6.70
C ASP A 102 -13.00 -9.22 -7.78
N GLU A 103 -12.07 -9.26 -8.72
CA GLU A 103 -12.07 -10.19 -9.85
C GLU A 103 -11.39 -11.53 -9.55
N VAL A 104 -10.50 -11.61 -8.56
CA VAL A 104 -9.73 -12.81 -8.26
C VAL A 104 -10.32 -13.64 -7.13
N GLU A 105 -10.07 -14.94 -7.15
CA GLU A 105 -10.43 -15.86 -6.08
C GLU A 105 -9.19 -16.24 -5.24
N ALA A 106 -9.36 -16.30 -3.92
CA ALA A 106 -8.30 -16.73 -3.00
C ALA A 106 -7.78 -18.14 -3.31
N ALA A 107 -8.63 -19.02 -3.79
CA ALA A 107 -8.28 -20.38 -4.21
C ALA A 107 -7.27 -20.44 -5.35
N SER A 108 -7.11 -19.33 -6.12
CA SER A 108 -6.09 -19.21 -7.16
C SER A 108 -4.66 -19.15 -6.60
N TYR A 109 -4.49 -18.91 -5.30
CA TYR A 109 -3.19 -18.90 -4.64
C TYR A 109 -2.93 -20.24 -3.94
N THR A 110 -1.93 -20.96 -4.44
CA THR A 110 -1.51 -22.26 -3.87
C THR A 110 -0.32 -22.16 -2.92
N GLY A 111 0.24 -20.97 -2.72
CA GLY A 111 1.35 -20.71 -1.80
C GLY A 111 0.91 -20.73 -0.34
N GLY A 112 1.88 -20.87 0.57
CA GLY A 112 1.63 -20.78 2.00
C GLY A 112 1.43 -19.33 2.46
N VAL A 113 0.55 -19.14 3.43
CA VAL A 113 0.39 -17.93 4.24
C VAL A 113 0.50 -18.35 5.70
N ALA A 114 1.72 -18.72 6.09
CA ALA A 114 1.98 -19.34 7.39
C ALA A 114 1.54 -18.43 8.55
N GLY A 115 0.91 -19.03 9.54
CA GLY A 115 0.45 -18.33 10.75
C GLY A 115 -0.90 -17.63 10.62
N LEU A 116 -1.50 -17.56 9.44
CA LEU A 116 -2.83 -17.02 9.23
C LEU A 116 -3.89 -18.12 9.17
N THR A 117 -5.09 -17.82 9.63
CA THR A 117 -6.25 -18.72 9.61
C THR A 117 -7.53 -17.95 9.36
N GLY A 118 -8.58 -18.65 8.88
CA GLY A 118 -9.90 -18.06 8.71
C GLY A 118 -9.94 -16.88 7.73
N ALA A 119 -10.57 -15.79 8.14
CA ALA A 119 -10.76 -14.61 7.28
C ALA A 119 -9.42 -13.94 6.89
N ASP A 120 -8.46 -13.87 7.80
CA ASP A 120 -7.14 -13.28 7.53
C ASP A 120 -6.39 -14.08 6.46
N GLU A 121 -6.49 -15.41 6.48
CA GLU A 121 -5.90 -16.28 5.45
C GLU A 121 -6.54 -16.05 4.09
N GLU A 122 -7.86 -15.96 4.04
CA GLU A 122 -8.63 -15.70 2.81
C GLU A 122 -8.24 -14.35 2.19
N VAL A 123 -8.27 -13.29 2.99
CA VAL A 123 -7.88 -11.93 2.56
C VAL A 123 -6.42 -11.89 2.08
N ALA A 124 -5.50 -12.51 2.82
CA ALA A 124 -4.09 -12.56 2.44
C ALA A 124 -3.87 -13.26 1.09
N ARG A 125 -4.51 -14.41 0.88
CA ARG A 125 -4.43 -15.15 -0.39
C ARG A 125 -4.96 -14.32 -1.55
N ARG A 126 -6.12 -13.72 -1.37
CA ARG A 126 -6.78 -12.89 -2.39
C ARG A 126 -5.95 -11.65 -2.73
N LEU A 127 -5.42 -10.96 -1.71
CA LEU A 127 -4.53 -9.83 -1.90
C LEU A 127 -3.24 -10.20 -2.65
N VAL A 128 -2.64 -11.35 -2.36
CA VAL A 128 -1.45 -11.81 -3.08
C VAL A 128 -1.75 -12.07 -4.55
N VAL A 129 -2.89 -12.67 -4.88
CA VAL A 129 -3.29 -12.90 -6.28
C VAL A 129 -3.54 -11.57 -6.98
N ALA A 130 -4.31 -10.66 -6.36
CA ALA A 130 -4.58 -9.33 -6.88
C ALA A 130 -3.28 -8.53 -7.10
N MET A 131 -2.38 -8.52 -6.12
CA MET A 131 -1.09 -7.84 -6.23
C MET A 131 -0.24 -8.41 -7.38
N ARG A 132 -0.24 -9.72 -7.60
CA ARG A 132 0.44 -10.34 -8.74
C ARG A 132 -0.15 -9.90 -10.07
N ALA A 133 -1.48 -9.87 -10.18
CA ALA A 133 -2.18 -9.42 -11.39
C ALA A 133 -1.87 -7.95 -11.70
N VAL A 134 -1.84 -7.10 -10.68
CA VAL A 134 -1.49 -5.68 -10.81
C VAL A 134 -0.02 -5.52 -11.20
N THR A 135 0.91 -6.12 -10.45
CA THR A 135 2.35 -5.95 -10.71
C THR A 135 2.81 -6.51 -12.05
N ALA A 136 2.06 -7.43 -12.65
CA ALA A 136 2.31 -7.91 -14.01
C ALA A 136 2.07 -6.84 -15.09
N GLN A 137 1.22 -5.85 -14.81
CA GLN A 137 0.89 -4.75 -15.71
C GLN A 137 1.78 -3.51 -15.52
N LEU A 138 2.46 -3.40 -14.37
CA LEU A 138 3.28 -2.24 -14.05
C LEU A 138 4.63 -2.30 -14.77
N HIS A 139 5.08 -1.15 -15.28
CA HIS A 139 6.44 -0.95 -15.78
C HIS A 139 7.21 -0.04 -14.82
N GLY A 140 8.53 -0.20 -14.75
CA GLY A 140 9.40 0.60 -13.89
C GLY A 140 9.84 -0.13 -12.62
N THR A 141 10.26 0.62 -11.63
CA THR A 141 10.81 0.13 -10.35
C THR A 141 9.84 0.47 -9.22
N PHE A 142 9.59 -0.47 -8.32
CA PHE A 142 8.67 -0.23 -7.21
C PHE A 142 8.95 -1.12 -6.00
N THR A 143 8.58 -0.60 -4.84
CA THR A 143 8.24 -1.34 -3.63
C THR A 143 6.87 -0.85 -3.17
N LEU A 144 5.91 -1.76 -3.11
CA LEU A 144 4.52 -1.53 -2.75
C LEU A 144 4.22 -2.25 -1.44
N LEU A 145 3.59 -1.56 -0.50
CA LEU A 145 3.02 -2.16 0.70
C LEU A 145 1.54 -1.80 0.76
N VAL A 146 0.70 -2.78 1.01
CA VAL A 146 -0.75 -2.60 1.14
C VAL A 146 -1.26 -3.21 2.43
N VAL A 147 -2.19 -2.49 3.06
CA VAL A 147 -3.01 -2.96 4.18
C VAL A 147 -4.48 -2.94 3.78
N SER A 148 -5.28 -3.78 4.45
CA SER A 148 -6.72 -3.89 4.20
C SER A 148 -7.51 -3.70 5.49
N THR A 149 -8.65 -3.01 5.40
CA THR A 149 -9.61 -2.92 6.49
C THR A 149 -10.29 -4.26 6.80
N GLU A 150 -10.28 -5.18 5.85
CA GLU A 150 -10.85 -6.52 6.00
C GLU A 150 -9.96 -7.45 6.83
N SER A 151 -8.64 -7.17 6.92
CA SER A 151 -7.68 -7.93 7.73
C SER A 151 -6.56 -7.01 8.25
N PRO A 152 -6.72 -6.44 9.44
CA PRO A 152 -5.74 -5.53 10.03
C PRO A 152 -4.41 -6.21 10.42
N ASN A 153 -4.36 -7.55 10.41
CA ASN A 153 -3.16 -8.31 10.75
C ASN A 153 -2.29 -8.65 9.54
N VAL A 154 -2.68 -8.20 8.34
CA VAL A 154 -2.02 -8.57 7.09
C VAL A 154 -1.45 -7.35 6.39
N ILE A 155 -0.15 -7.41 6.08
CA ILE A 155 0.50 -6.51 5.12
C ILE A 155 0.97 -7.35 3.94
N VAL A 156 0.53 -7.00 2.74
CA VAL A 156 1.06 -7.61 1.51
C VAL A 156 2.03 -6.66 0.84
N ALA A 157 3.18 -7.16 0.45
CA ALA A 157 4.22 -6.38 -0.18
C ALA A 157 4.64 -7.00 -1.53
N ALA A 158 5.01 -6.13 -2.47
CA ALA A 158 5.63 -6.51 -3.73
C ALA A 158 6.76 -5.56 -4.09
N ARG A 159 7.82 -6.07 -4.73
CA ARG A 159 8.93 -5.22 -5.17
C ARG A 159 9.47 -5.63 -6.54
N ARG A 160 9.96 -4.64 -7.26
CA ARG A 160 10.75 -4.81 -8.48
C ARG A 160 11.86 -3.76 -8.51
N SER A 161 13.12 -4.22 -8.41
CA SER A 161 14.32 -3.38 -8.49
C SER A 161 14.41 -2.22 -7.48
N SER A 162 13.56 -2.20 -6.45
CA SER A 162 13.56 -1.26 -5.35
C SER A 162 13.75 -2.01 -4.03
N PRO A 163 14.45 -1.47 -3.01
CA PRO A 163 14.75 -2.20 -1.79
C PRO A 163 13.50 -2.45 -0.94
N LEU A 164 13.47 -3.62 -0.30
CA LEU A 164 12.53 -3.98 0.75
C LEU A 164 13.27 -4.86 1.76
N VAL A 165 13.25 -4.49 3.01
CA VAL A 165 13.81 -5.22 4.14
C VAL A 165 12.69 -5.70 5.04
N ILE A 166 12.79 -6.92 5.53
CA ILE A 166 11.86 -7.50 6.50
C ILE A 166 12.63 -7.73 7.79
N GLY A 167 12.22 -7.04 8.85
CA GLY A 167 12.69 -7.26 10.22
C GLY A 167 11.76 -8.22 10.94
N LEU A 168 12.32 -9.23 11.59
CA LEU A 168 11.57 -10.19 12.41
C LEU A 168 11.76 -9.84 13.88
N GLY A 169 10.68 -9.45 14.56
CA GLY A 169 10.65 -9.15 15.98
C GLY A 169 9.95 -10.23 16.79
N GLU A 170 9.87 -10.03 18.11
CA GLU A 170 9.14 -10.92 19.03
C GLU A 170 7.66 -10.53 19.07
N GLY A 171 6.81 -11.28 18.37
CA GLY A 171 5.37 -11.03 18.29
C GLY A 171 4.96 -9.96 17.27
N GLU A 172 5.92 -9.41 16.54
CA GLU A 172 5.70 -8.40 15.53
C GLU A 172 6.70 -8.53 14.37
N ASN A 173 6.38 -7.96 13.22
CA ASN A 173 7.27 -7.91 12.06
C ASN A 173 7.28 -6.50 11.47
N PHE A 174 8.39 -6.15 10.86
CA PHE A 174 8.62 -4.83 10.28
C PHE A 174 8.95 -4.94 8.80
N LEU A 175 8.48 -3.98 8.01
CA LEU A 175 8.84 -3.83 6.60
C LEU A 175 9.37 -2.41 6.39
N GLY A 176 10.56 -2.29 5.83
CA GLY A 176 11.21 -1.00 5.58
C GLY A 176 11.90 -0.97 4.22
N SER A 177 12.15 0.23 3.73
CA SER A 177 12.95 0.43 2.51
C SER A 177 14.46 0.41 2.75
N ASP A 178 14.87 0.47 4.02
CA ASP A 178 16.27 0.46 4.43
C ASP A 178 16.43 -0.29 5.76
N VAL A 179 17.59 -0.96 5.94
CA VAL A 179 17.94 -1.66 7.19
C VAL A 179 18.09 -0.70 8.38
N LEU A 180 18.36 0.57 8.14
CA LEU A 180 18.45 1.60 9.17
C LEU A 180 17.08 2.03 9.74
N ALA A 181 15.97 1.47 9.21
CA ALA A 181 14.62 1.71 9.72
C ALA A 181 14.27 0.85 10.96
N PHE A 182 15.17 -0.05 11.38
CA PHE A 182 14.96 -1.00 12.49
C PHE A 182 15.99 -0.83 13.59
#